data_6dd39e93bf59d0f5d4c484e840e29f45
#
_entry.id   6dd39e93bf59d0f5d4c484e840e29f45
#
_cell.length_a   1.000
_cell.length_b   1.000
_cell.length_c   1.000
_cell.angle_alpha   90.00
_cell.angle_beta   90.00
_cell.angle_gamma   90.00
#
_symmetry.space_group_name_H-M   'P 1'
#
loop_
_entity.id
_entity.type
_entity.pdbx_description
1 polymer ?
#
loop_
_entity_poly.entity_id
_entity_poly.type
_entity_poly.pdbx_seq_one_letter_code
_entity_poly.pdbx_strand_id
1 'polypeptide(L)'
;MQSTVELSPQLLAESCAALMYERDLATRALGMVIDTIVPGEAVLSMIVSNVMIQGHDSCHGGYIFTLADSAFAFACNTYNAVTVGQACTIDYIAPAKLGDRLTATAKELSRGKRTGVYDVSIVNQRAELLATFRGRSYQVKGVLMDERELQSKTAEYLAKAQLKPS
;
A
#
# COMPACT_ATOMS: atom_id res chain seq x y z
N MET A 1 -31.96 -12.21 -16.25
CA MET A 1 -31.34 -11.50 -15.10
C MET A 1 -29.87 -11.92 -15.09
N GLN A 2 -28.98 -11.06 -15.56
CA GLN A 2 -27.53 -11.31 -15.43
C GLN A 2 -27.18 -11.11 -13.94
N SER A 3 -26.75 -12.16 -13.25
CA SER A 3 -26.19 -12.05 -11.92
C SER A 3 -24.92 -11.20 -12.04
N THR A 4 -24.94 -10.00 -11.51
CA THR A 4 -23.73 -9.20 -11.31
C THR A 4 -22.86 -9.98 -10.34
N VAL A 5 -21.81 -10.62 -10.86
CA VAL A 5 -20.78 -11.24 -10.01
C VAL A 5 -20.03 -10.09 -9.35
N GLU A 6 -20.29 -9.85 -8.08
CA GLU A 6 -19.50 -8.89 -7.30
C GLU A 6 -18.08 -9.43 -7.09
N LEU A 7 -17.08 -8.56 -7.23
CA LEU A 7 -15.71 -8.90 -6.88
C LEU A 7 -15.63 -9.25 -5.38
N SER A 8 -14.92 -10.33 -5.05
CA SER A 8 -14.61 -10.58 -3.63
C SER A 8 -13.85 -9.38 -3.03
N PRO A 9 -13.96 -9.12 -1.72
CA PRO A 9 -13.21 -8.04 -1.08
C PRO A 9 -11.69 -8.12 -1.35
N GLN A 10 -11.14 -9.32 -1.40
CA GLN A 10 -9.73 -9.56 -1.71
C GLN A 10 -9.38 -9.13 -3.14
N LEU A 11 -10.18 -9.56 -4.12
CA LEU A 11 -9.94 -9.21 -5.52
C LEU A 11 -10.13 -7.71 -5.77
N LEU A 12 -11.09 -7.08 -5.09
CA LEU A 12 -11.28 -5.64 -5.13
C LEU A 12 -10.03 -4.91 -4.60
N ALA A 13 -9.49 -5.33 -3.46
CA ALA A 13 -8.29 -4.76 -2.86
C ALA A 13 -7.06 -4.87 -3.79
N GLU A 14 -6.83 -6.06 -4.36
CA GLU A 14 -5.75 -6.31 -5.31
C GLU A 14 -5.89 -5.47 -6.59
N SER A 15 -7.11 -5.35 -7.12
CA SER A 15 -7.38 -4.55 -8.32
C SER A 15 -7.16 -3.06 -8.08
N CYS A 16 -7.59 -2.54 -6.94
CA CYS A 16 -7.33 -1.15 -6.52
C CYS A 16 -5.82 -0.90 -6.42
N ALA A 17 -5.09 -1.78 -5.75
CA ALA A 17 -3.65 -1.65 -5.59
C ALA A 17 -2.91 -1.70 -6.94
N ALA A 18 -3.27 -2.62 -7.82
CA ALA A 18 -2.67 -2.72 -9.15
C ALA A 18 -2.85 -1.43 -9.96
N LEU A 19 -4.08 -0.87 -9.97
CA LEU A 19 -4.38 0.37 -10.68
C LEU A 19 -3.62 1.57 -10.09
N MET A 20 -3.57 1.67 -8.77
CA MET A 20 -2.81 2.72 -8.09
C MET A 20 -1.32 2.62 -8.41
N TYR A 21 -0.74 1.40 -8.31
CA TYR A 21 0.69 1.18 -8.57
C TYR A 21 1.09 1.54 -10.01
N GLU A 22 0.24 1.24 -10.98
CA GLU A 22 0.47 1.60 -12.39
C GLU A 22 0.62 3.13 -12.58
N ARG A 23 -0.14 3.91 -11.83
CA ARG A 23 -0.16 5.39 -11.91
C ARG A 23 0.81 6.08 -10.94
N ASP A 24 1.35 5.35 -9.96
CA ASP A 24 2.20 5.89 -8.89
C ASP A 24 3.68 5.93 -9.32
N LEU A 25 4.07 7.06 -9.89
CA LEU A 25 5.45 7.27 -10.34
C LEU A 25 6.43 7.35 -9.18
N ALA A 26 6.03 7.89 -8.02
CA ALA A 26 6.91 8.06 -6.86
C ALA A 26 7.30 6.71 -6.25
N THR A 27 6.31 5.86 -5.97
CA THR A 27 6.51 4.50 -5.45
C THR A 27 7.39 3.67 -6.39
N ARG A 28 7.12 3.75 -7.70
CA ARG A 28 7.90 3.03 -8.72
C ARG A 28 9.32 3.55 -8.89
N ALA A 29 9.51 4.88 -8.87
CA ALA A 29 10.84 5.49 -9.01
C ALA A 29 11.79 5.13 -7.85
N LEU A 30 11.26 4.87 -6.66
CA LEU A 30 12.02 4.42 -5.50
C LEU A 30 12.19 2.89 -5.44
N GLY A 31 11.71 2.16 -6.45
CA GLY A 31 11.82 0.71 -6.51
C GLY A 31 11.01 -0.02 -5.45
N MET A 32 9.95 0.61 -4.95
CA MET A 32 9.05 -0.05 -3.99
C MET A 32 8.25 -1.15 -4.68
N VAL A 33 8.06 -2.26 -3.98
CA VAL A 33 7.30 -3.43 -4.44
C VAL A 33 6.16 -3.69 -3.47
N ILE A 34 4.99 -4.00 -4.01
CA ILE A 34 3.87 -4.48 -3.20
C ILE A 34 4.07 -5.98 -2.99
N ASP A 35 4.33 -6.37 -1.75
CA ASP A 35 4.51 -7.78 -1.37
C ASP A 35 3.16 -8.45 -1.06
N THR A 36 2.24 -7.74 -0.41
CA THR A 36 0.91 -8.26 -0.04
C THR A 36 -0.12 -7.13 0.02
N ILE A 37 -1.33 -7.42 -0.44
CA ILE A 37 -2.52 -6.58 -0.28
C ILE A 37 -3.67 -7.46 0.21
N VAL A 38 -4.34 -7.02 1.27
CA VAL A 38 -5.63 -7.53 1.71
C VAL A 38 -6.53 -6.34 2.12
N PRO A 39 -7.85 -6.51 2.26
CA PRO A 39 -8.71 -5.39 2.68
C PRO A 39 -8.21 -4.71 3.96
N GLY A 40 -7.90 -3.42 3.88
CA GLY A 40 -7.38 -2.62 5.01
C GLY A 40 -5.92 -2.83 5.36
N GLU A 41 -5.18 -3.69 4.64
CA GLU A 41 -3.75 -3.94 4.91
C GLU A 41 -2.92 -3.92 3.63
N ALA A 42 -1.68 -3.46 3.75
CA ALA A 42 -0.69 -3.49 2.68
C ALA A 42 0.71 -3.75 3.23
N VAL A 43 1.48 -4.57 2.53
CA VAL A 43 2.91 -4.77 2.81
C VAL A 43 3.70 -4.35 1.59
N LEU A 44 4.58 -3.38 1.77
CA LEU A 44 5.49 -2.89 0.74
C LEU A 44 6.94 -3.05 1.19
N SER A 45 7.83 -3.25 0.24
CA SER A 45 9.26 -3.28 0.51
C SER A 45 10.05 -2.37 -0.44
N MET A 46 11.23 -1.93 0.03
CA MET A 46 12.16 -1.07 -0.69
C MET A 46 13.60 -1.41 -0.29
N ILE A 47 14.52 -1.38 -1.24
CA ILE A 47 15.96 -1.48 -0.96
C ILE A 47 16.55 -0.09 -0.79
N VAL A 48 17.28 0.13 0.29
CA VAL A 48 18.00 1.40 0.52
C VAL A 48 19.14 1.54 -0.49
N SER A 49 19.02 2.49 -1.39
CA SER A 49 20.00 2.81 -2.43
C SER A 49 20.90 3.98 -2.05
N ASN A 50 21.99 4.19 -2.80
CA ASN A 50 22.95 5.28 -2.54
C ASN A 50 22.31 6.67 -2.49
N VAL A 51 21.31 6.94 -3.35
CA VAL A 51 20.63 8.24 -3.39
C VAL A 51 19.79 8.53 -2.15
N MET A 52 19.56 7.52 -1.32
CA MET A 52 18.79 7.62 -0.09
C MET A 52 19.66 7.86 1.14
N ILE A 53 20.99 7.79 1.01
CA ILE A 53 21.93 7.93 2.12
C ILE A 53 22.15 9.42 2.42
N GLN A 54 21.98 9.80 3.68
CA GLN A 54 22.21 11.13 4.21
C GLN A 54 23.60 11.23 4.90
N GLY A 55 24.01 12.43 5.28
CA GLY A 55 25.36 12.75 5.78
C GLY A 55 25.81 12.01 7.05
N HIS A 56 24.96 11.21 7.70
CA HIS A 56 25.30 10.36 8.84
C HIS A 56 25.40 8.86 8.47
N ASP A 57 25.67 8.54 7.20
CA ASP A 57 25.84 7.18 6.68
C ASP A 57 24.65 6.25 6.97
N SER A 58 23.45 6.80 6.92
CA SER A 58 22.20 6.06 7.08
C SER A 58 21.13 6.57 6.11
N CYS A 59 20.09 5.77 5.90
CA CYS A 59 18.96 6.17 5.07
C CYS A 59 18.30 7.43 5.64
N HIS A 60 18.09 8.43 4.78
CA HIS A 60 17.37 9.65 5.18
C HIS A 60 15.93 9.30 5.58
N GLY A 61 15.49 9.81 6.72
CA GLY A 61 14.15 9.52 7.29
C GLY A 61 12.99 9.82 6.32
N GLY A 62 13.16 10.79 5.42
CA GLY A 62 12.18 11.08 4.39
C GLY A 62 11.86 9.90 3.46
N TYR A 63 12.85 9.04 3.13
CA TYR A 63 12.60 7.84 2.33
C TYR A 63 11.90 6.74 3.13
N ILE A 64 12.23 6.61 4.42
CA ILE A 64 11.52 5.70 5.34
C ILE A 64 10.07 6.17 5.49
N PHE A 65 9.85 7.49 5.64
CA PHE A 65 8.51 8.08 5.66
C PHE A 65 7.75 7.79 4.38
N THR A 66 8.37 7.97 3.21
CA THR A 66 7.71 7.73 1.91
C THR A 66 7.29 6.27 1.75
N LEU A 67 8.12 5.31 2.19
CA LEU A 67 7.75 3.91 2.19
C LEU A 67 6.54 3.62 3.10
N ALA A 68 6.54 4.19 4.31
CA ALA A 68 5.43 4.06 5.26
C ALA A 68 4.14 4.69 4.73
N ASP A 69 4.24 5.90 4.15
CA ASP A 69 3.11 6.63 3.57
C ASP A 69 2.53 5.91 2.35
N SER A 70 3.39 5.35 1.48
CA SER A 70 2.94 4.51 0.37
C SER A 70 2.19 3.27 0.88
N ALA A 71 2.72 2.54 1.85
CA ALA A 71 2.03 1.38 2.42
C ALA A 71 0.68 1.76 3.03
N PHE A 72 0.62 2.88 3.76
CA PHE A 72 -0.61 3.46 4.29
C PHE A 72 -1.61 3.81 3.17
N ALA A 73 -1.14 4.47 2.09
CA ALA A 73 -1.99 4.86 0.97
C ALA A 73 -2.59 3.63 0.26
N PHE A 74 -1.81 2.57 0.04
CA PHE A 74 -2.33 1.33 -0.54
C PHE A 74 -3.34 0.65 0.39
N ALA A 75 -3.08 0.59 1.70
CA ALA A 75 -3.99 -0.02 2.67
C ALA A 75 -5.35 0.69 2.72
N CYS A 76 -5.36 2.04 2.78
CA CYS A 76 -6.61 2.80 2.92
C CYS A 76 -7.43 2.90 1.62
N ASN A 77 -6.87 2.53 0.48
CA ASN A 77 -7.56 2.53 -0.82
C ASN A 77 -8.03 1.14 -1.30
N THR A 78 -7.98 0.12 -0.45
CA THR A 78 -8.40 -1.26 -0.79
C THR A 78 -9.91 -1.43 -1.01
N TYR A 79 -10.71 -0.40 -0.73
CA TYR A 79 -12.18 -0.45 -0.75
C TYR A 79 -12.81 0.25 -1.95
N ASN A 80 -12.03 0.55 -2.98
CA ASN A 80 -12.47 1.30 -4.17
C ASN A 80 -13.08 2.68 -3.86
N ALA A 81 -12.61 3.31 -2.82
CA ALA A 81 -13.03 4.66 -2.43
C ALA A 81 -11.79 5.55 -2.38
N VAL A 82 -11.77 6.64 -3.15
CA VAL A 82 -10.60 7.54 -3.17
C VAL A 82 -10.35 8.11 -1.78
N THR A 83 -9.23 7.73 -1.20
CA THR A 83 -8.85 8.04 0.17
C THR A 83 -7.44 8.62 0.21
N VAL A 84 -7.28 9.72 0.91
CA VAL A 84 -6.01 10.45 1.01
C VAL A 84 -5.52 10.51 2.45
N GLY A 85 -4.21 10.66 2.63
CA GLY A 85 -3.62 10.97 3.93
C GLY A 85 -4.04 12.37 4.38
N GLN A 86 -4.54 12.48 5.62
CA GLN A 86 -4.91 13.76 6.23
C GLN A 86 -3.86 14.24 7.22
N ALA A 87 -3.30 13.31 8.00
CA ALA A 87 -2.25 13.58 8.96
C ALA A 87 -1.43 12.31 9.18
N CYS A 88 -0.11 12.49 9.33
CA CYS A 88 0.81 11.39 9.57
C CYS A 88 1.81 11.78 10.66
N THR A 89 2.17 10.80 11.46
CA THR A 89 3.28 10.90 12.42
C THR A 89 4.19 9.70 12.27
N ILE A 90 5.49 9.92 12.48
CA ILE A 90 6.49 8.85 12.43
C ILE A 90 7.46 9.00 13.60
N ASP A 91 7.84 7.88 14.21
CA ASP A 91 8.90 7.78 15.20
C ASP A 91 10.01 6.91 14.62
N TYR A 92 11.22 7.47 14.51
CA TYR A 92 12.42 6.76 14.05
C TYR A 92 13.11 6.13 15.26
N ILE A 93 13.30 4.80 15.20
CA ILE A 93 13.78 3.98 16.33
C ILE A 93 15.21 3.54 16.11
N ALA A 94 15.55 3.07 14.89
CA ALA A 94 16.88 2.64 14.52
C ALA A 94 17.23 3.06 13.09
N PRO A 95 18.53 3.28 12.78
CA PRO A 95 18.95 3.69 11.44
C PRO A 95 18.90 2.52 10.44
N ALA A 96 18.36 2.78 9.25
CA ALA A 96 18.52 1.89 8.12
C ALA A 96 19.86 2.15 7.41
N LYS A 97 20.49 1.12 6.88
CA LYS A 97 21.79 1.19 6.19
C LYS A 97 21.64 0.97 4.69
N LEU A 98 22.67 1.39 3.94
CA LEU A 98 22.76 1.09 2.52
C LEU A 98 22.61 -0.41 2.27
N GLY A 99 21.76 -0.79 1.31
CA GLY A 99 21.49 -2.18 0.96
C GLY A 99 20.47 -2.89 1.86
N ASP A 100 20.03 -2.27 2.97
CA ASP A 100 18.95 -2.86 3.77
C ASP A 100 17.66 -2.97 2.94
N ARG A 101 16.97 -4.09 3.08
CA ARG A 101 15.60 -4.25 2.59
C ARG A 101 14.64 -3.82 3.70
N LEU A 102 13.97 -2.72 3.47
CA LEU A 102 12.93 -2.21 4.37
C LEU A 102 11.59 -2.80 3.99
N THR A 103 10.83 -3.24 4.98
CA THR A 103 9.46 -3.74 4.82
C THR A 103 8.52 -2.93 5.69
N ALA A 104 7.56 -2.25 5.07
CA ALA A 104 6.51 -1.50 5.74
C ALA A 104 5.21 -2.32 5.72
N THR A 105 4.67 -2.61 6.90
CA THR A 105 3.39 -3.31 7.08
C THR A 105 2.36 -2.34 7.63
N ALA A 106 1.42 -1.92 6.78
CA ALA A 106 0.31 -1.05 7.13
C ALA A 106 -0.92 -1.86 7.49
N LYS A 107 -1.58 -1.51 8.62
CA LYS A 107 -2.80 -2.17 9.10
C LYS A 107 -3.84 -1.16 9.52
N GLU A 108 -5.07 -1.37 9.05
CA GLU A 108 -6.24 -0.63 9.51
C GLU A 108 -6.53 -0.94 10.98
N LEU A 109 -6.54 0.09 11.82
CA LEU A 109 -6.98 -0.02 13.22
C LEU A 109 -8.45 0.33 13.36
N SER A 110 -8.90 1.30 12.59
CA SER A 110 -10.28 1.78 12.64
C SER A 110 -10.64 2.45 11.33
N ARG A 111 -11.84 2.19 10.83
CA ARG A 111 -12.40 2.86 9.66
C ARG A 111 -13.83 3.29 9.96
N GLY A 112 -14.05 4.60 9.95
CA GLY A 112 -15.36 5.21 10.05
C GLY A 112 -15.95 5.50 8.67
N LYS A 113 -16.97 6.37 8.64
CA LYS A 113 -17.66 6.73 7.38
C LYS A 113 -16.74 7.47 6.39
N ARG A 114 -15.86 8.34 6.88
CA ARG A 114 -14.95 9.16 6.05
C ARG A 114 -13.51 9.15 6.51
N THR A 115 -13.23 8.72 7.71
CA THR A 115 -11.90 8.77 8.33
C THR A 115 -11.45 7.38 8.73
N GLY A 116 -10.15 7.14 8.67
CA GLY A 116 -9.52 5.90 9.13
C GLY A 116 -8.24 6.18 9.89
N VAL A 117 -7.83 5.21 10.71
CA VAL A 117 -6.55 5.22 11.41
C VAL A 117 -5.82 3.93 11.06
N TYR A 118 -4.57 4.07 10.69
CA TYR A 118 -3.70 2.98 10.27
C TYR A 118 -2.36 3.06 11.00
N ASP A 119 -1.87 1.93 11.48
CA ASP A 119 -0.51 1.82 11.99
C ASP A 119 0.37 1.12 10.96
N VAL A 120 1.60 1.61 10.83
CA VAL A 120 2.61 1.03 9.96
C VAL A 120 3.87 0.75 10.78
N SER A 121 4.34 -0.49 10.74
CA SER A 121 5.66 -0.85 11.25
C SER A 121 6.64 -0.99 10.09
N ILE A 122 7.85 -0.45 10.26
CA ILE A 122 8.93 -0.57 9.28
C ILE A 122 10.06 -1.37 9.91
N VAL A 123 10.39 -2.50 9.29
CA VAL A 123 11.47 -3.38 9.73
C VAL A 123 12.50 -3.59 8.62
N ASN A 124 13.72 -3.99 8.98
CA ASN A 124 14.71 -4.44 8.00
C ASN A 124 14.65 -5.98 7.80
N GLN A 125 15.53 -6.52 6.96
CA GLN A 125 15.61 -7.96 6.65
C GLN A 125 15.97 -8.86 7.85
N ARG A 126 16.39 -8.26 8.97
CA ARG A 126 16.68 -8.96 10.25
C ARG A 126 15.50 -8.86 11.22
N ALA A 127 14.35 -8.37 10.78
CA ALA A 127 13.17 -8.07 11.59
C ALA A 127 13.43 -7.03 12.71
N GLU A 128 14.46 -6.20 12.56
CA GLU A 128 14.75 -5.10 13.46
C GLU A 128 13.78 -3.94 13.16
N LEU A 129 13.10 -3.43 14.19
CA LEU A 129 12.16 -2.31 14.07
C LEU A 129 12.94 -1.01 13.88
N LEU A 130 12.70 -0.36 12.73
CA LEU A 130 13.39 0.88 12.35
C LEU A 130 12.54 2.12 12.57
N ALA A 131 11.23 2.01 12.38
CA ALA A 131 10.30 3.10 12.60
C ALA A 131 8.88 2.59 12.85
N THR A 132 8.07 3.41 13.50
CA THR A 132 6.61 3.26 13.58
C THR A 132 5.96 4.50 13.00
N PHE A 133 4.86 4.31 12.27
CA PHE A 133 4.14 5.40 11.62
C PHE A 133 2.65 5.23 11.91
N ARG A 134 1.96 6.35 12.10
CA ARG A 134 0.50 6.41 12.19
C ARG A 134 -0.05 7.37 11.16
N GLY A 135 -0.91 6.84 10.28
CA GLY A 135 -1.66 7.60 9.29
C GLY A 135 -3.12 7.78 9.67
N ARG A 136 -3.65 8.98 9.46
CA ARG A 136 -5.07 9.28 9.49
C ARG A 136 -5.52 9.56 8.08
N SER A 137 -6.48 8.79 7.60
CA SER A 137 -7.01 8.92 6.24
C SER A 137 -8.31 9.70 6.21
N TYR A 138 -8.59 10.29 5.05
CA TYR A 138 -9.84 10.95 4.76
C TYR A 138 -10.35 10.55 3.37
N GLN A 139 -11.57 9.98 3.32
CA GLN A 139 -12.21 9.63 2.07
C GLN A 139 -12.78 10.87 1.39
N VAL A 140 -12.33 11.13 0.17
CA VAL A 140 -12.85 12.18 -0.70
C VAL A 140 -13.92 11.62 -1.64
N LYS A 141 -14.48 12.46 -2.50
CA LYS A 141 -15.44 12.00 -3.52
C LYS A 141 -14.71 11.24 -4.63
N GLY A 142 -15.33 10.18 -5.10
CA GLY A 142 -14.86 9.37 -6.23
C GLY A 142 -14.52 7.94 -5.85
N VAL A 143 -14.30 7.17 -6.89
CA VAL A 143 -13.84 5.76 -6.83
C VAL A 143 -12.56 5.63 -7.63
N LEU A 144 -11.76 4.61 -7.34
CA LEU A 144 -10.54 4.30 -8.09
C LEU A 144 -10.89 3.66 -9.44
N MET A 145 -11.86 2.75 -9.43
CA MET A 145 -12.40 2.06 -10.60
C MET A 145 -13.88 2.35 -10.74
N ASP A 146 -14.31 2.75 -11.93
CA ASP A 146 -15.71 2.87 -12.27
C ASP A 146 -16.36 1.49 -12.52
N GLU A 147 -17.68 1.46 -12.78
CA GLU A 147 -18.41 0.22 -13.02
C GLU A 147 -17.88 -0.57 -14.22
N ARG A 148 -17.38 0.09 -15.26
CA ARG A 148 -16.84 -0.56 -16.46
C ARG A 148 -15.50 -1.22 -16.15
N GLU A 149 -14.62 -0.51 -15.44
CA GLU A 149 -13.33 -1.04 -14.98
C GLU A 149 -13.54 -2.23 -14.04
N LEU A 150 -14.50 -2.16 -13.11
CA LEU A 150 -14.87 -3.27 -12.23
C LEU A 150 -15.36 -4.48 -13.01
N GLN A 151 -16.25 -4.28 -13.99
CA GLN A 151 -16.75 -5.36 -14.84
C GLN A 151 -15.63 -6.01 -15.67
N SER A 152 -14.71 -5.20 -16.23
CA SER A 152 -13.57 -5.70 -16.97
C SER A 152 -12.66 -6.56 -16.09
N LYS A 153 -12.34 -6.10 -14.89
CA LYS A 153 -11.52 -6.87 -13.93
C LYS A 153 -12.19 -8.14 -13.47
N THR A 154 -13.49 -8.12 -13.27
CA THR A 154 -14.28 -9.33 -12.94
C THR A 154 -14.20 -10.35 -14.07
N ALA A 155 -14.36 -9.92 -15.33
CA ALA A 155 -14.29 -10.79 -16.49
C ALA A 155 -12.88 -11.40 -16.66
N GLU A 156 -11.83 -10.61 -16.52
CA GLU A 156 -10.43 -11.09 -16.54
C GLU A 156 -10.16 -12.15 -15.46
N TYR A 157 -10.67 -11.93 -14.25
CA TYR A 157 -10.50 -12.88 -13.15
C TYR A 157 -11.23 -14.21 -13.43
N LEU A 158 -12.47 -14.14 -13.87
CA LEU A 158 -13.26 -15.34 -14.19
C LEU A 158 -12.61 -16.14 -15.33
N ALA A 159 -12.10 -15.48 -16.36
CA ALA A 159 -11.38 -16.15 -17.44
C ALA A 159 -10.12 -16.87 -16.95
N LYS A 160 -9.32 -16.22 -16.07
CA LYS A 160 -8.13 -16.85 -15.46
C LYS A 160 -8.47 -18.00 -14.51
N ALA A 161 -9.57 -17.90 -13.78
CA ALA A 161 -10.02 -18.98 -12.88
C ALA A 161 -10.45 -20.24 -13.65
N GLN A 162 -11.04 -20.09 -14.85
CA GLN A 162 -11.42 -21.21 -15.73
C GLN A 162 -10.23 -21.87 -16.43
N LEU A 163 -9.07 -21.22 -16.51
CA LEU A 163 -7.85 -21.74 -17.15
C LEU A 163 -6.91 -22.49 -16.19
N LYS A 164 -7.22 -22.57 -14.88
CA LYS A 164 -6.44 -23.39 -13.94
C LYS A 164 -6.84 -24.86 -14.13
N PRO A 165 -5.93 -25.75 -14.58
CA PRO A 165 -6.22 -27.19 -14.61
C PRO A 165 -6.44 -27.71 -13.18
N SER A 166 -7.42 -28.58 -13.06
CA SER A 166 -7.74 -29.37 -11.85
C SER A 166 -6.57 -30.27 -11.44
#